data_a2c1f10ca60ad8b747c05a12e88e07ba
#
_entry.id   a2c1f10ca60ad8b747c05a12e88e07ba
#
_cell.length_a   1.000
_cell.length_b   1.000
_cell.length_c   1.000
_cell.angle_alpha   90.00
_cell.angle_beta   90.00
_cell.angle_gamma   90.00
#
_symmetry.space_group_name_H-M   'P 1'
#
loop_
_entity.id
_entity.type
_entity.pdbx_description
1 polymer ?
#
loop_
_entity_poly.entity_id
_entity_poly.type
_entity_poly.pdbx_seq_one_letter_code
_entity_poly.pdbx_strand_id
1 'polypeptide(L)'
;MINKKISDISLLEQDIWLNFCYYYQCELDDESIANEDQTYIDKKEKIIRRMQQNDFPLSELMAFRQEMMGETIPFKPFQIAELLMLIYKLKVDVSNLPAKMFQRQYSDILIAYVQLLDGLEFIQNHRLARSAKATLAVKARYDKHLYPRREIIYRILREQVVQRGKWKSLNQAVNFVLDDLVKAFEVYDVEWLQSELVRKQKLLRELEQQSKQLVTHAKAESNSMRRKPASIAKKIEKLQLELKNLNQILKAEYPSKEMEKFGYKMPYSGGYVAETIIHELRTQPMILSEIIL
;
A
#
# COMPACT_ATOMS: atom_id res chain seq x y z
N MET A 1 -8.25 22.77 -8.64
CA MET A 1 -7.38 21.67 -8.12
C MET A 1 -7.26 21.72 -6.60
N ILE A 2 -7.05 22.89 -5.98
CA ILE A 2 -6.95 23.08 -4.52
C ILE A 2 -8.23 22.62 -3.80
N ASN A 3 -9.40 23.03 -4.24
CA ASN A 3 -10.69 22.63 -3.64
C ASN A 3 -10.88 21.11 -3.57
N LYS A 4 -10.38 20.37 -4.57
CA LYS A 4 -10.42 18.90 -4.54
C LYS A 4 -9.48 18.34 -3.45
N LYS A 5 -8.29 18.90 -3.31
CA LYS A 5 -7.33 18.48 -2.27
C LYS A 5 -7.93 18.69 -0.87
N ILE A 6 -8.52 19.85 -0.63
CA ILE A 6 -9.17 20.18 0.65
C ILE A 6 -10.32 19.19 0.92
N SER A 7 -11.19 18.95 -0.06
CA SER A 7 -12.30 17.98 0.08
C SER A 7 -11.81 16.57 0.40
N ASP A 8 -10.72 16.11 -0.21
CA ASP A 8 -10.19 14.76 0.06
C ASP A 8 -9.59 14.67 1.48
N ILE A 9 -8.92 15.73 1.96
CA ILE A 9 -8.41 15.81 3.35
C ILE A 9 -9.57 15.84 4.35
N SER A 10 -10.58 16.68 4.11
CA SER A 10 -11.73 16.81 5.03
C SER A 10 -12.50 15.50 5.15
N LEU A 11 -12.67 14.75 4.06
CA LEU A 11 -13.28 13.43 4.11
C LEU A 11 -12.48 12.43 4.96
N LEU A 12 -11.16 12.45 4.84
CA LEU A 12 -10.30 11.57 5.65
C LEU A 12 -10.35 11.96 7.12
N GLU A 13 -10.28 13.25 7.43
CA GLU A 13 -10.38 13.76 8.79
C GLU A 13 -11.71 13.38 9.45
N GLN A 14 -12.82 13.60 8.74
CA GLN A 14 -14.15 13.25 9.26
C GLN A 14 -14.26 11.76 9.55
N ASP A 15 -13.79 10.90 8.67
CA ASP A 15 -13.84 9.45 8.86
C ASP A 15 -12.98 8.99 10.08
N ILE A 16 -11.83 9.62 10.28
CA ILE A 16 -10.97 9.38 11.45
C ILE A 16 -11.70 9.77 12.75
N TRP A 17 -12.34 10.95 12.78
CA TRP A 17 -13.11 11.39 13.93
C TRP A 17 -14.31 10.48 14.23
N LEU A 18 -15.07 10.09 13.19
CA LEU A 18 -16.21 9.17 13.34
C LEU A 18 -15.76 7.82 13.91
N ASN A 19 -14.66 7.26 13.42
CA ASN A 19 -14.11 6.02 13.98
C ASN A 19 -13.63 6.22 15.41
N PHE A 20 -12.98 7.34 15.74
CA PHE A 20 -12.58 7.62 17.11
C PHE A 20 -13.80 7.68 18.06
N CYS A 21 -14.85 8.43 17.70
CA CYS A 21 -16.06 8.56 18.50
C CYS A 21 -16.87 7.24 18.59
N TYR A 22 -16.71 6.33 17.64
CA TYR A 22 -17.30 5.01 17.71
C TYR A 22 -16.64 4.14 18.80
N TYR A 23 -15.31 4.17 18.91
CA TYR A 23 -14.56 3.33 19.84
C TYR A 23 -14.42 3.95 21.24
N TYR A 24 -14.40 5.28 21.35
CA TYR A 24 -14.12 6.00 22.59
C TYR A 24 -15.24 6.99 22.93
N GLN A 25 -15.40 7.29 24.22
CA GLN A 25 -16.34 8.32 24.67
C GLN A 25 -15.85 9.69 24.20
N CYS A 26 -16.46 10.22 23.14
CA CYS A 26 -16.12 11.49 22.54
C CYS A 26 -17.34 12.43 22.57
N GLU A 27 -17.11 13.69 22.94
CA GLU A 27 -18.15 14.72 23.03
C GLU A 27 -18.45 15.42 21.69
N LEU A 28 -17.99 14.86 20.58
CA LEU A 28 -18.27 15.36 19.24
C LEU A 28 -19.39 14.54 18.60
N ASP A 29 -20.37 15.23 18.06
CA ASP A 29 -21.37 14.68 17.15
C ASP A 29 -20.98 14.91 15.69
N ASP A 30 -21.75 14.37 14.77
CA ASP A 30 -21.46 14.45 13.32
C ASP A 30 -21.40 15.91 12.83
N GLU A 31 -22.25 16.80 13.39
CA GLU A 31 -22.24 18.22 13.06
C GLU A 31 -20.96 18.90 13.55
N SER A 32 -20.56 18.65 14.78
CA SER A 32 -19.30 19.14 15.35
C SER A 32 -18.08 18.64 14.61
N ILE A 33 -18.09 17.38 14.15
CA ILE A 33 -17.01 16.79 13.34
C ILE A 33 -16.89 17.50 11.99
N ALA A 34 -18.01 17.79 11.33
CA ALA A 34 -18.02 18.42 10.01
C ALA A 34 -17.76 19.94 10.06
N ASN A 35 -17.95 20.58 11.23
CA ASN A 35 -17.87 22.03 11.36
C ASN A 35 -16.42 22.49 11.53
N GLU A 36 -16.04 23.56 10.80
CA GLU A 36 -14.70 24.18 10.80
C GLU A 36 -14.71 25.56 11.50
N ASP A 37 -15.76 25.94 12.21
CA ASP A 37 -15.76 27.16 13.02
C ASP A 37 -14.75 27.10 14.16
N GLN A 38 -14.21 28.25 14.57
CA GLN A 38 -13.11 28.34 15.54
C GLN A 38 -13.45 27.62 16.87
N THR A 39 -14.69 27.73 17.32
CA THR A 39 -15.15 27.05 18.55
C THR A 39 -15.00 25.53 18.50
N TYR A 40 -15.33 24.93 17.34
CA TYR A 40 -15.20 23.49 17.13
C TYR A 40 -13.74 23.08 16.92
N ILE A 41 -12.92 23.93 16.27
CA ILE A 41 -11.48 23.72 16.13
C ILE A 41 -10.83 23.67 17.52
N ASP A 42 -11.12 24.64 18.40
CA ASP A 42 -10.60 24.68 19.76
C ASP A 42 -11.01 23.46 20.59
N LYS A 43 -12.27 22.99 20.40
CA LYS A 43 -12.76 21.75 21.02
C LYS A 43 -11.99 20.52 20.54
N LYS A 44 -11.81 20.38 19.21
CA LYS A 44 -11.02 19.31 18.58
C LYS A 44 -9.58 19.30 19.09
N GLU A 45 -8.93 20.46 19.21
CA GLU A 45 -7.57 20.56 19.74
C GLU A 45 -7.45 20.09 21.19
N LYS A 46 -8.41 20.45 22.05
CA LYS A 46 -8.47 19.96 23.44
C LYS A 46 -8.59 18.44 23.49
N ILE A 47 -9.45 17.88 22.64
CA ILE A 47 -9.63 16.43 22.54
C ILE A 47 -8.33 15.76 22.08
N ILE A 48 -7.64 16.29 21.05
CA ILE A 48 -6.37 15.76 20.56
C ILE A 48 -5.30 15.74 21.67
N ARG A 49 -5.22 16.80 22.50
CA ARG A 49 -4.30 16.82 23.65
C ARG A 49 -4.58 15.71 24.66
N ARG A 50 -5.84 15.42 24.93
CA ARG A 50 -6.24 14.28 25.78
C ARG A 50 -5.93 12.93 25.13
N MET A 51 -6.16 12.81 23.81
CA MET A 51 -5.77 11.60 23.04
C MET A 51 -4.26 11.31 23.15
N GLN A 52 -3.42 12.35 23.09
CA GLN A 52 -1.96 12.21 23.22
C GLN A 52 -1.56 11.64 24.59
N GLN A 53 -2.33 11.93 25.63
CA GLN A 53 -2.14 11.38 26.98
C GLN A 53 -2.75 9.99 27.14
N ASN A 54 -3.41 9.49 26.10
CA ASN A 54 -4.15 8.22 26.08
C ASN A 54 -5.28 8.18 27.16
N ASP A 55 -5.81 9.35 27.50
CA ASP A 55 -6.84 9.55 28.51
C ASP A 55 -8.24 9.62 27.87
N PHE A 56 -8.71 8.47 27.36
CA PHE A 56 -10.08 8.31 26.87
C PHE A 56 -10.64 6.94 27.27
N PRO A 57 -11.75 6.90 27.98
CA PRO A 57 -12.48 5.67 28.23
C PRO A 57 -13.11 5.17 26.92
N LEU A 58 -13.30 3.86 26.85
CA LEU A 58 -14.06 3.25 25.74
C LEU A 58 -15.51 3.74 25.75
N SER A 59 -16.13 3.79 24.57
CA SER A 59 -17.57 4.00 24.49
C SER A 59 -18.30 2.84 25.21
N GLU A 60 -19.50 3.11 25.73
CA GLU A 60 -20.28 2.09 26.44
C GLU A 60 -20.50 0.84 25.61
N LEU A 61 -20.77 1.02 24.33
CA LEU A 61 -20.92 -0.08 23.37
C LEU A 61 -19.63 -0.91 23.25
N MET A 62 -18.48 -0.25 23.15
CA MET A 62 -17.20 -0.96 22.96
C MET A 62 -16.70 -1.60 24.24
N ALA A 63 -16.93 -0.98 25.39
CA ALA A 63 -16.66 -1.58 26.69
C ALA A 63 -17.48 -2.88 26.88
N PHE A 64 -18.78 -2.84 26.55
CA PHE A 64 -19.63 -4.01 26.55
C PHE A 64 -19.18 -5.11 25.59
N ARG A 65 -18.83 -4.76 24.33
CA ARG A 65 -18.35 -5.73 23.33
C ARG A 65 -17.01 -6.34 23.72
N GLN A 66 -16.12 -5.57 24.29
CA GLN A 66 -14.84 -6.08 24.78
C GLN A 66 -15.05 -7.08 25.91
N GLU A 67 -15.92 -6.77 26.87
CA GLU A 67 -16.21 -7.65 28.02
C GLU A 67 -16.93 -8.93 27.59
N MET A 68 -17.96 -8.84 26.73
CA MET A 68 -18.83 -9.97 26.40
C MET A 68 -18.32 -10.82 25.22
N MET A 69 -17.64 -10.21 24.27
CA MET A 69 -17.23 -10.86 23.00
C MET A 69 -15.72 -10.95 22.82
N GLY A 70 -14.93 -10.33 23.71
CA GLY A 70 -13.47 -10.25 23.56
C GLY A 70 -13.05 -9.41 22.36
N GLU A 71 -13.90 -8.46 21.91
CA GLU A 71 -13.60 -7.63 20.74
C GLU A 71 -12.37 -6.77 20.99
N THR A 72 -11.42 -6.77 20.07
CA THR A 72 -10.19 -6.00 20.19
C THR A 72 -10.35 -4.61 19.61
N ILE A 73 -9.84 -3.61 20.33
CA ILE A 73 -9.81 -2.22 19.83
C ILE A 73 -8.63 -2.10 18.86
N PRO A 74 -8.85 -1.66 17.61
CA PRO A 74 -7.80 -1.67 16.59
C PRO A 74 -6.71 -0.61 16.83
N PHE A 75 -6.97 0.43 17.60
CA PHE A 75 -6.04 1.54 17.84
C PHE A 75 -6.17 2.13 19.25
N LYS A 76 -5.12 2.81 19.68
CA LYS A 76 -5.09 3.63 20.89
C LYS A 76 -5.35 5.11 20.56
N PRO A 77 -5.90 5.92 21.49
CA PRO A 77 -6.18 7.35 21.25
C PRO A 77 -5.01 8.14 20.69
N PHE A 78 -3.79 7.94 21.20
CA PHE A 78 -2.61 8.69 20.75
C PHE A 78 -2.28 8.45 19.27
N GLN A 79 -2.55 7.26 18.72
CA GLN A 79 -2.30 6.94 17.31
C GLN A 79 -3.24 7.73 16.38
N ILE A 80 -4.48 7.94 16.81
CA ILE A 80 -5.43 8.81 16.10
C ILE A 80 -4.97 10.28 16.20
N ALA A 81 -4.50 10.73 17.37
CA ALA A 81 -3.95 12.07 17.51
C ALA A 81 -2.79 12.33 16.54
N GLU A 82 -1.87 11.38 16.38
CA GLU A 82 -0.77 11.49 15.42
C GLU A 82 -1.27 11.66 13.97
N LEU A 83 -2.26 10.87 13.55
CA LEU A 83 -2.85 10.99 12.22
C LEU A 83 -3.53 12.34 12.01
N LEU A 84 -4.30 12.83 12.99
CA LEU A 84 -4.95 14.13 12.94
C LEU A 84 -3.94 15.27 12.85
N MET A 85 -2.84 15.20 13.59
CA MET A 85 -1.75 16.18 13.51
C MET A 85 -1.11 16.21 12.11
N LEU A 86 -0.89 15.05 11.49
CA LEU A 86 -0.39 14.98 10.10
C LEU A 86 -1.39 15.58 9.11
N ILE A 87 -2.68 15.37 9.32
CA ILE A 87 -3.76 15.97 8.51
C ILE A 87 -3.76 17.49 8.66
N TYR A 88 -3.68 18.03 9.87
CA TYR A 88 -3.63 19.49 10.07
C TYR A 88 -2.40 20.12 9.45
N LYS A 89 -1.24 19.49 9.57
CA LYS A 89 -0.04 19.93 8.85
C LYS A 89 -0.26 19.96 7.35
N LEU A 90 -0.85 18.89 6.79
CA LEU A 90 -1.14 18.81 5.37
C LEU A 90 -2.17 19.86 4.91
N LYS A 91 -3.18 20.20 5.75
CA LYS A 91 -4.14 21.30 5.50
C LYS A 91 -3.44 22.65 5.41
N VAL A 92 -2.56 22.97 6.34
CA VAL A 92 -1.78 24.23 6.35
C VAL A 92 -0.92 24.34 5.10
N ASP A 93 -0.27 23.26 4.72
CA ASP A 93 0.70 23.24 3.62
C ASP A 93 0.03 23.09 2.24
N VAL A 94 -1.27 22.84 2.13
CA VAL A 94 -1.97 22.43 0.90
C VAL A 94 -1.77 23.40 -0.27
N SER A 95 -1.73 24.69 0.01
CA SER A 95 -1.57 25.74 -1.01
C SER A 95 -0.15 25.81 -1.57
N ASN A 96 0.84 25.44 -0.77
CA ASN A 96 2.27 25.55 -1.08
C ASN A 96 2.87 24.25 -1.64
N LEU A 97 2.16 23.11 -1.46
CA LEU A 97 2.68 21.82 -1.88
C LEU A 97 2.44 21.56 -3.36
N PRO A 98 3.48 21.16 -4.12
CA PRO A 98 3.32 20.59 -5.46
C PRO A 98 2.34 19.40 -5.44
N ALA A 99 1.58 19.21 -6.53
CA ALA A 99 0.55 18.17 -6.60
C ALA A 99 1.09 16.76 -6.28
N LYS A 100 2.30 16.43 -6.76
CA LYS A 100 2.96 15.14 -6.47
C LYS A 100 3.27 14.96 -4.98
N MET A 101 3.79 16.00 -4.33
CA MET A 101 4.13 15.95 -2.90
C MET A 101 2.87 15.82 -2.04
N PHE A 102 1.85 16.61 -2.36
CA PHE A 102 0.55 16.48 -1.72
C PHE A 102 0.00 15.04 -1.84
N GLN A 103 -0.04 14.50 -3.07
CA GLN A 103 -0.58 13.16 -3.30
C GLN A 103 0.20 12.09 -2.51
N ARG A 104 1.52 12.24 -2.41
CA ARG A 104 2.36 11.33 -1.63
C ARG A 104 2.00 11.39 -0.15
N GLN A 105 2.02 12.59 0.45
CA GLN A 105 1.74 12.76 1.89
C GLN A 105 0.31 12.31 2.23
N TYR A 106 -0.68 12.68 1.41
CA TYR A 106 -2.05 12.22 1.58
C TYR A 106 -2.16 10.69 1.52
N SER A 107 -1.49 10.06 0.56
CA SER A 107 -1.48 8.60 0.41
C SER A 107 -0.82 7.91 1.61
N ASP A 108 0.27 8.47 2.13
CA ASP A 108 0.98 7.92 3.28
C ASP A 108 0.09 7.96 4.54
N ILE A 109 -0.62 9.08 4.78
CA ILE A 109 -1.58 9.21 5.89
C ILE A 109 -2.75 8.21 5.71
N LEU A 110 -3.32 8.13 4.51
CA LEU A 110 -4.43 7.23 4.22
C LEU A 110 -4.05 5.75 4.42
N ILE A 111 -2.85 5.37 4.01
CA ILE A 111 -2.31 4.00 4.22
C ILE A 111 -2.13 3.73 5.71
N ALA A 112 -1.53 4.66 6.46
CA ALA A 112 -1.34 4.53 7.90
C ALA A 112 -2.69 4.37 8.62
N TYR A 113 -3.69 5.14 8.22
CA TYR A 113 -5.05 5.02 8.77
C TYR A 113 -5.68 3.64 8.50
N VAL A 114 -5.61 3.14 7.26
CA VAL A 114 -6.16 1.81 6.94
C VAL A 114 -5.43 0.70 7.70
N GLN A 115 -4.11 0.81 7.85
CA GLN A 115 -3.32 -0.14 8.61
C GLN A 115 -3.69 -0.12 10.10
N LEU A 116 -4.02 1.05 10.63
CA LEU A 116 -4.45 1.23 12.01
C LEU A 116 -5.82 0.59 12.27
N LEU A 117 -6.74 0.67 11.30
CA LEU A 117 -8.06 0.05 11.39
C LEU A 117 -8.06 -1.48 11.15
N ASP A 118 -6.93 -2.05 10.69
CA ASP A 118 -6.81 -3.45 10.27
C ASP A 118 -7.79 -3.86 9.14
N GLY A 119 -8.28 -2.88 8.37
CA GLY A 119 -9.13 -3.18 7.22
C GLY A 119 -9.83 -1.98 6.58
N LEU A 120 -10.35 -2.20 5.38
CA LEU A 120 -11.11 -1.20 4.63
C LEU A 120 -12.58 -1.15 5.01
N GLU A 121 -13.09 -2.20 5.65
CA GLU A 121 -14.48 -2.35 6.07
C GLU A 121 -14.90 -1.38 7.16
N PHE A 122 -13.93 -0.85 7.92
CA PHE A 122 -14.16 0.15 8.95
C PHE A 122 -14.21 1.58 8.42
N ILE A 123 -13.87 1.82 7.15
CA ILE A 123 -14.00 3.13 6.52
C ILE A 123 -15.48 3.36 6.17
N GLN A 124 -16.10 4.33 6.82
CA GLN A 124 -17.52 4.62 6.68
C GLN A 124 -17.84 5.30 5.34
N ASN A 125 -16.96 6.16 4.88
CA ASN A 125 -17.17 6.90 3.63
C ASN A 125 -16.78 6.07 2.40
N HIS A 126 -17.75 5.71 1.54
CA HIS A 126 -17.54 4.90 0.34
C HIS A 126 -16.56 5.49 -0.68
N ARG A 127 -16.47 6.83 -0.77
CA ARG A 127 -15.50 7.48 -1.67
C ARG A 127 -14.10 7.32 -1.12
N LEU A 128 -13.93 7.50 0.19
CA LEU A 128 -12.66 7.30 0.88
C LEU A 128 -12.21 5.83 0.80
N ALA A 129 -13.10 4.87 1.05
CA ALA A 129 -12.82 3.44 0.94
C ALA A 129 -12.33 3.05 -0.47
N ARG A 130 -12.95 3.60 -1.54
CA ARG A 130 -12.48 3.39 -2.91
C ARG A 130 -11.10 4.00 -3.15
N SER A 131 -10.85 5.21 -2.64
CA SER A 131 -9.54 5.86 -2.72
C SER A 131 -8.47 5.07 -2.00
N ALA A 132 -8.76 4.60 -0.77
CA ALA A 132 -7.88 3.77 0.02
C ALA A 132 -7.53 2.45 -0.68
N LYS A 133 -8.53 1.75 -1.23
CA LYS A 133 -8.32 0.52 -2.01
C LYS A 133 -7.40 0.75 -3.22
N ALA A 134 -7.60 1.84 -3.96
CA ALA A 134 -6.75 2.20 -5.10
C ALA A 134 -5.31 2.51 -4.65
N THR A 135 -5.15 3.27 -3.57
CA THR A 135 -3.84 3.63 -3.01
C THR A 135 -3.07 2.39 -2.53
N LEU A 136 -3.74 1.48 -1.81
CA LEU A 136 -3.14 0.21 -1.38
C LEU A 136 -2.73 -0.67 -2.56
N ALA A 137 -3.55 -0.73 -3.62
CA ALA A 137 -3.21 -1.49 -4.81
C ALA A 137 -1.97 -0.94 -5.53
N VAL A 138 -1.83 0.40 -5.59
CA VAL A 138 -0.63 1.06 -6.14
C VAL A 138 0.59 0.78 -5.26
N LYS A 139 0.45 0.92 -3.93
CA LYS A 139 1.51 0.61 -2.97
C LYS A 139 1.97 -0.85 -3.11
N ALA A 140 1.04 -1.80 -3.09
CA ALA A 140 1.36 -3.22 -3.23
C ALA A 140 2.12 -3.53 -4.52
N ARG A 141 1.78 -2.85 -5.64
CA ARG A 141 2.51 -2.98 -6.91
C ARG A 141 3.93 -2.40 -6.80
N TYR A 142 4.11 -1.27 -6.11
CA TYR A 142 5.42 -0.65 -5.90
C TYR A 142 6.28 -1.49 -4.96
N ASP A 143 5.73 -1.95 -3.85
CA ASP A 143 6.41 -2.85 -2.91
C ASP A 143 6.87 -4.14 -3.60
N LYS A 144 6.04 -4.67 -4.49
CA LYS A 144 6.31 -5.93 -5.19
C LYS A 144 7.45 -5.85 -6.21
N HIS A 145 7.60 -4.73 -6.91
CA HIS A 145 8.51 -4.65 -8.05
C HIS A 145 9.42 -3.42 -8.06
N LEU A 146 8.87 -2.24 -7.74
CA LEU A 146 9.63 -0.99 -7.90
C LEU A 146 10.68 -0.82 -6.81
N TYR A 147 10.30 -0.98 -5.55
CA TYR A 147 11.23 -0.78 -4.44
C TYR A 147 12.37 -1.82 -4.42
N PRO A 148 12.14 -3.13 -4.61
CA PRO A 148 13.23 -4.07 -4.70
C PRO A 148 14.24 -3.75 -5.82
N ARG A 149 13.76 -3.31 -7.00
CA ARG A 149 14.66 -2.92 -8.09
C ARG A 149 15.39 -1.61 -7.81
N ARG A 150 14.78 -0.66 -7.09
CA ARG A 150 15.48 0.54 -6.59
C ARG A 150 16.62 0.19 -5.65
N GLU A 151 16.38 -0.71 -4.72
CA GLU A 151 17.44 -1.18 -3.81
C GLU A 151 18.61 -1.82 -4.56
N ILE A 152 18.35 -2.58 -5.62
CA ILE A 152 19.39 -3.11 -6.49
C ILE A 152 20.20 -1.98 -7.12
N ILE A 153 19.55 -0.94 -7.68
CA ILE A 153 20.21 0.23 -8.26
C ILE A 153 21.10 0.91 -7.23
N TYR A 154 20.54 1.22 -6.05
CA TYR A 154 21.26 1.95 -5.01
C TYR A 154 22.44 1.14 -4.47
N ARG A 155 22.27 -0.15 -4.27
CA ARG A 155 23.34 -1.05 -3.84
C ARG A 155 24.49 -1.08 -4.83
N ILE A 156 24.24 -1.34 -6.10
CA ILE A 156 25.29 -1.43 -7.13
C ILE A 156 26.02 -0.09 -7.28
N LEU A 157 25.30 1.04 -7.28
CA LEU A 157 25.93 2.36 -7.33
C LEU A 157 26.84 2.62 -6.11
N ARG A 158 26.38 2.29 -4.88
CA ARG A 158 27.18 2.44 -3.66
C ARG A 158 28.43 1.53 -3.67
N GLU A 159 28.27 0.28 -4.07
CA GLU A 159 29.40 -0.66 -4.19
C GLU A 159 30.48 -0.11 -5.12
N GLN A 160 30.10 0.45 -6.25
CA GLN A 160 31.04 1.06 -7.21
C GLN A 160 31.66 2.36 -6.65
N VAL A 161 30.95 3.17 -5.88
CA VAL A 161 31.51 4.34 -5.19
C VAL A 161 32.59 3.92 -4.19
N VAL A 162 32.39 2.84 -3.46
CA VAL A 162 33.40 2.32 -2.52
C VAL A 162 34.67 1.89 -3.24
N GLN A 163 34.54 1.31 -4.44
CA GLN A 163 35.69 0.79 -5.22
C GLN A 163 36.49 1.86 -5.93
N ARG A 164 35.86 2.92 -6.43
CA ARG A 164 36.48 3.90 -7.33
C ARG A 164 36.23 5.37 -7.00
N GLY A 165 35.48 5.65 -5.94
CA GLY A 165 35.06 6.99 -5.59
C GLY A 165 33.84 7.48 -6.34
N LYS A 166 33.41 8.72 -6.03
CA LYS A 166 32.21 9.34 -6.60
C LYS A 166 32.44 9.76 -8.06
N TRP A 167 31.34 9.75 -8.83
CA TRP A 167 31.38 10.19 -10.23
C TRP A 167 31.20 11.72 -10.36
N LYS A 168 31.66 12.25 -11.51
CA LYS A 168 31.47 13.67 -11.85
C LYS A 168 30.05 13.98 -12.33
N SER A 169 29.34 12.98 -12.85
CA SER A 169 27.96 13.15 -13.33
C SER A 169 27.12 11.90 -13.17
N LEU A 170 25.82 12.09 -13.00
CA LEU A 170 24.85 11.00 -12.88
C LEU A 170 24.77 10.13 -14.15
N ASN A 171 24.85 10.75 -15.33
CA ASN A 171 24.83 10.00 -16.59
C ASN A 171 26.03 9.04 -16.68
N GLN A 172 27.22 9.51 -16.26
CA GLN A 172 28.41 8.68 -16.24
C GLN A 172 28.27 7.52 -15.24
N ALA A 173 27.74 7.79 -14.05
CA ALA A 173 27.50 6.77 -13.03
C ALA A 173 26.59 5.66 -13.55
N VAL A 174 25.40 6.04 -14.06
CA VAL A 174 24.40 5.06 -14.52
C VAL A 174 24.88 4.27 -15.73
N ASN A 175 25.45 4.94 -16.75
CA ASN A 175 25.94 4.24 -17.94
C ASN A 175 27.08 3.27 -17.60
N PHE A 176 27.90 3.59 -16.60
CA PHE A 176 28.98 2.72 -16.17
C PHE A 176 28.47 1.39 -15.56
N VAL A 177 27.42 1.45 -14.77
CA VAL A 177 26.86 0.27 -14.06
C VAL A 177 25.71 -0.41 -14.83
N LEU A 178 25.36 0.06 -16.02
CA LEU A 178 24.15 -0.35 -16.73
C LEU A 178 24.12 -1.87 -17.00
N ASP A 179 25.21 -2.45 -17.44
CA ASP A 179 25.29 -3.89 -17.74
C ASP A 179 25.14 -4.73 -16.46
N ASP A 180 25.72 -4.28 -15.35
CA ASP A 180 25.59 -4.95 -14.05
C ASP A 180 24.15 -4.83 -13.52
N LEU A 181 23.50 -3.69 -13.74
CA LEU A 181 22.10 -3.49 -13.38
C LEU A 181 21.17 -4.40 -14.17
N VAL A 182 21.38 -4.51 -15.49
CA VAL A 182 20.56 -5.38 -16.34
C VAL A 182 20.69 -6.84 -15.89
N LYS A 183 21.91 -7.32 -15.65
CA LYS A 183 22.14 -8.69 -15.12
C LYS A 183 21.47 -8.90 -13.76
N ALA A 184 21.60 -7.93 -12.85
CA ALA A 184 20.99 -8.02 -11.53
C ALA A 184 19.44 -8.00 -11.60
N PHE A 185 18.85 -7.27 -12.53
CA PHE A 185 17.41 -7.31 -12.78
C PHE A 185 16.95 -8.64 -13.34
N GLU A 186 17.73 -9.26 -14.25
CA GLU A 186 17.43 -10.60 -14.76
C GLU A 186 17.41 -11.65 -13.64
N VAL A 187 18.42 -11.60 -12.75
CA VAL A 187 18.47 -12.49 -11.57
C VAL A 187 17.23 -12.26 -10.68
N TYR A 188 16.92 -11.00 -10.36
CA TYR A 188 15.74 -10.66 -9.57
C TYR A 188 14.43 -11.16 -10.22
N ASP A 189 14.29 -11.03 -11.54
CA ASP A 189 13.09 -11.48 -12.25
C ASP A 189 12.90 -12.99 -12.15
N VAL A 190 13.97 -13.75 -12.28
CA VAL A 190 13.93 -15.22 -12.15
C VAL A 190 13.58 -15.62 -10.71
N GLU A 191 14.22 -15.02 -9.71
CA GLU A 191 13.92 -15.28 -8.30
C GLU A 191 12.46 -14.94 -7.96
N TRP A 192 11.98 -13.81 -8.46
CA TRP A 192 10.58 -13.40 -8.28
C TRP A 192 9.61 -14.39 -8.94
N LEU A 193 9.88 -14.82 -10.18
CA LEU A 193 9.07 -15.82 -10.90
C LEU A 193 8.99 -17.14 -10.15
N GLN A 194 10.10 -17.61 -9.61
CA GLN A 194 10.17 -18.82 -8.79
C GLN A 194 9.33 -18.69 -7.51
N SER A 195 9.49 -17.57 -6.82
CA SER A 195 8.72 -17.29 -5.61
C SER A 195 7.22 -17.21 -5.89
N GLU A 196 6.81 -16.56 -6.99
CA GLU A 196 5.42 -16.44 -7.40
C GLU A 196 4.84 -17.80 -7.83
N LEU A 197 5.62 -18.64 -8.46
CA LEU A 197 5.25 -20.02 -8.81
C LEU A 197 4.93 -20.84 -7.55
N VAL A 198 5.83 -20.82 -6.57
CA VAL A 198 5.62 -21.52 -5.29
C VAL A 198 4.38 -21.01 -4.57
N ARG A 199 4.20 -19.68 -4.49
CA ARG A 199 3.04 -19.05 -3.88
C ARG A 199 1.72 -19.49 -4.54
N LYS A 200 1.68 -19.51 -5.87
CA LYS A 200 0.50 -19.92 -6.63
C LYS A 200 0.21 -21.42 -6.54
N GLN A 201 1.25 -22.25 -6.47
CA GLN A 201 1.09 -23.68 -6.23
C GLN A 201 0.47 -23.97 -4.84
N LYS A 202 0.91 -23.22 -3.82
CA LYS A 202 0.30 -23.33 -2.48
C LYS A 202 -1.17 -22.93 -2.51
N LEU A 203 -1.49 -21.79 -3.13
CA LEU A 203 -2.87 -21.32 -3.26
C LEU A 203 -3.75 -22.31 -4.03
N LEU A 204 -3.23 -22.94 -5.08
CA LEU A 204 -3.95 -23.96 -5.84
C LEU A 204 -4.33 -25.15 -4.94
N ARG A 205 -3.39 -25.67 -4.16
CA ARG A 205 -3.65 -26.76 -3.22
C ARG A 205 -4.71 -26.41 -2.19
N GLU A 206 -4.67 -25.18 -1.65
CA GLU A 206 -5.66 -24.68 -0.70
C GLU A 206 -7.08 -24.63 -1.33
N LEU A 207 -7.19 -24.11 -2.56
CA LEU A 207 -8.47 -24.03 -3.28
C LEU A 207 -9.00 -25.43 -3.65
N GLU A 208 -8.13 -26.36 -4.03
CA GLU A 208 -8.51 -27.74 -4.31
C GLU A 208 -9.03 -28.46 -3.05
N GLN A 209 -8.40 -28.23 -1.90
CA GLN A 209 -8.87 -28.75 -0.60
C GLN A 209 -10.24 -28.17 -0.23
N GLN A 210 -10.41 -26.85 -0.36
CA GLN A 210 -11.70 -26.18 -0.13
C GLN A 210 -12.79 -26.72 -1.07
N SER A 211 -12.46 -26.94 -2.34
CA SER A 211 -13.39 -27.52 -3.32
C SER A 211 -13.85 -28.91 -2.91
N LYS A 212 -12.94 -29.78 -2.45
CA LYS A 212 -13.27 -31.15 -1.97
C LYS A 212 -14.17 -31.09 -0.74
N GLN A 213 -13.89 -30.22 0.23
CA GLN A 213 -14.71 -30.05 1.43
C GLN A 213 -16.13 -29.59 1.12
N LEU A 214 -16.29 -28.63 0.19
CA LEU A 214 -17.61 -28.16 -0.23
C LEU A 214 -18.42 -29.21 -0.95
N VAL A 215 -17.80 -30.10 -1.75
CA VAL A 215 -18.49 -31.20 -2.42
C VAL A 215 -19.01 -32.26 -1.43
N THR A 216 -18.25 -32.52 -0.36
CA THR A 216 -18.66 -33.44 0.71
C THR A 216 -19.84 -32.90 1.54
N HIS A 217 -19.88 -31.57 1.80
CA HIS A 217 -20.97 -30.92 2.53
C HIS A 217 -22.22 -30.63 1.66
N ALA A 218 -22.05 -30.37 0.36
CA ALA A 218 -23.14 -29.99 -0.55
C ALA A 218 -24.15 -31.14 -0.84
N LYS A 219 -23.87 -32.38 -0.41
CA LYS A 219 -24.86 -33.48 -0.47
C LYS A 219 -25.99 -33.30 0.54
N ALA A 220 -25.94 -32.33 1.43
CA ALA A 220 -26.88 -32.15 2.54
C ALA A 220 -27.78 -30.90 2.45
N GLU A 221 -27.52 -29.89 1.60
CA GLU A 221 -28.19 -28.57 1.67
C GLU A 221 -28.50 -27.86 0.35
N SER A 222 -29.38 -26.85 0.41
CA SER A 222 -30.18 -26.15 -0.59
C SER A 222 -29.44 -25.38 -1.73
N ASN A 223 -30.23 -24.94 -2.76
CA ASN A 223 -29.82 -24.27 -4.01
C ASN A 223 -28.89 -23.03 -3.90
N SER A 224 -28.83 -22.35 -2.79
CA SER A 224 -27.92 -21.20 -2.60
C SER A 224 -26.45 -21.61 -2.51
N MET A 225 -26.15 -22.82 -2.07
CA MET A 225 -24.78 -23.37 -1.99
C MET A 225 -24.20 -23.83 -3.32
N ARG A 226 -24.99 -24.04 -4.36
CA ARG A 226 -24.50 -24.47 -5.68
C ARG A 226 -23.64 -23.43 -6.42
N ARG A 227 -23.77 -22.12 -6.09
CA ARG A 227 -22.98 -21.04 -6.73
C ARG A 227 -21.52 -20.97 -6.25
N LYS A 228 -21.23 -21.37 -5.02
CA LYS A 228 -19.88 -21.34 -4.44
C LYS A 228 -18.90 -22.31 -5.11
N PRO A 229 -19.25 -23.57 -5.38
CA PRO A 229 -18.36 -24.51 -6.08
C PRO A 229 -17.98 -24.06 -7.49
N ALA A 230 -18.92 -23.51 -8.28
CA ALA A 230 -18.64 -23.01 -9.63
C ALA A 230 -17.67 -21.81 -9.63
N SER A 231 -17.73 -20.95 -8.61
CA SER A 231 -16.78 -19.83 -8.44
C SER A 231 -15.37 -20.32 -8.10
N ILE A 232 -15.25 -21.36 -7.28
CA ILE A 232 -13.94 -21.94 -6.92
C ILE A 232 -13.35 -22.68 -8.12
N ALA A 233 -14.14 -23.45 -8.89
CA ALA A 233 -13.67 -24.11 -10.10
C ALA A 233 -13.05 -23.12 -11.10
N LYS A 234 -13.72 -21.99 -11.37
CA LYS A 234 -13.17 -20.93 -12.23
C LYS A 234 -11.86 -20.34 -11.70
N LYS A 235 -11.73 -20.20 -10.36
CA LYS A 235 -10.47 -19.71 -9.76
C LYS A 235 -9.35 -20.73 -9.94
N ILE A 236 -9.64 -22.02 -9.79
CA ILE A 236 -8.68 -23.12 -10.01
C ILE A 236 -8.20 -23.12 -11.46
N GLU A 237 -9.10 -23.09 -12.44
CA GLU A 237 -8.75 -23.03 -13.87
C GLU A 237 -7.86 -21.84 -14.20
N LYS A 238 -8.23 -20.65 -13.72
CA LYS A 238 -7.42 -19.46 -13.91
C LYS A 238 -6.02 -19.62 -13.32
N LEU A 239 -5.94 -20.16 -12.12
CA LEU A 239 -4.66 -20.34 -11.42
C LEU A 239 -3.77 -21.38 -12.12
N GLN A 240 -4.36 -22.46 -12.64
CA GLN A 240 -3.66 -23.46 -13.44
C GLN A 240 -3.08 -22.86 -14.73
N LEU A 241 -3.85 -22.00 -15.42
CA LEU A 241 -3.34 -21.26 -16.59
C LEU A 241 -2.18 -20.33 -16.22
N GLU A 242 -2.30 -19.58 -15.12
CA GLU A 242 -1.23 -18.71 -14.63
C GLU A 242 0.04 -19.50 -14.29
N LEU A 243 -0.08 -20.67 -13.65
CA LEU A 243 1.04 -21.57 -13.37
C LEU A 243 1.70 -22.10 -14.65
N LYS A 244 0.91 -22.45 -15.64
CA LYS A 244 1.42 -22.88 -16.96
C LYS A 244 2.23 -21.75 -17.61
N ASN A 245 1.73 -20.52 -17.58
CA ASN A 245 2.41 -19.34 -18.11
C ASN A 245 3.74 -19.07 -17.39
N LEU A 246 3.74 -19.10 -16.04
CA LEU A 246 4.97 -18.92 -15.25
C LEU A 246 6.03 -19.99 -15.57
N ASN A 247 5.63 -21.25 -15.70
CA ASN A 247 6.56 -22.31 -16.08
C ASN A 247 7.09 -22.12 -17.50
N GLN A 248 6.31 -21.61 -18.44
CA GLN A 248 6.75 -21.30 -19.78
C GLN A 248 7.78 -20.18 -19.77
N ILE A 249 7.52 -19.10 -19.02
CA ILE A 249 8.46 -17.97 -18.87
C ILE A 249 9.79 -18.43 -18.28
N LEU A 250 9.75 -19.24 -17.20
CA LEU A 250 10.97 -19.75 -16.54
C LEU A 250 11.83 -20.67 -17.41
N LYS A 251 11.23 -21.32 -18.41
CA LYS A 251 11.94 -22.18 -19.37
C LYS A 251 12.51 -21.42 -20.57
N ALA A 252 12.15 -20.16 -20.74
CA ALA A 252 12.63 -19.35 -21.85
C ALA A 252 14.13 -19.00 -21.66
N GLU A 253 14.84 -18.83 -22.77
CA GLU A 253 16.24 -18.40 -22.77
C GLU A 253 16.44 -17.02 -22.12
N TYR A 254 15.45 -16.12 -22.32
CA TYR A 254 15.42 -14.77 -21.76
C TYR A 254 14.11 -14.53 -20.98
N PRO A 255 14.01 -14.98 -19.71
CA PRO A 255 12.78 -14.90 -18.92
C PRO A 255 12.23 -13.48 -18.80
N SER A 256 13.08 -12.46 -18.60
CA SER A 256 12.65 -11.05 -18.47
C SER A 256 11.94 -10.52 -19.72
N LYS A 257 12.39 -10.91 -20.92
CA LYS A 257 11.73 -10.55 -22.19
C LYS A 257 10.43 -11.32 -22.39
N GLU A 258 10.42 -12.58 -22.00
CA GLU A 258 9.22 -13.40 -22.10
C GLU A 258 8.10 -12.91 -21.15
N MET A 259 8.46 -12.42 -19.96
CA MET A 259 7.50 -11.81 -19.01
C MET A 259 6.65 -10.73 -19.66
N GLU A 260 7.20 -9.87 -20.50
CA GLU A 260 6.46 -8.80 -21.19
C GLU A 260 5.34 -9.34 -22.09
N LYS A 261 5.58 -10.45 -22.79
CA LYS A 261 4.58 -11.10 -23.66
C LYS A 261 3.40 -11.62 -22.87
N PHE A 262 3.62 -12.05 -21.62
CA PHE A 262 2.57 -12.50 -20.71
C PHE A 262 1.97 -11.37 -19.85
N GLY A 263 2.29 -10.10 -20.17
CA GLY A 263 1.71 -8.92 -19.51
C GLY A 263 2.34 -8.54 -18.17
N TYR A 264 3.45 -9.16 -17.78
CA TYR A 264 4.22 -8.75 -16.61
C TYR A 264 5.10 -7.55 -16.97
N LYS A 265 4.65 -6.34 -16.58
CA LYS A 265 5.41 -5.11 -16.78
C LYS A 265 6.30 -4.84 -15.57
N MET A 266 7.60 -5.05 -15.73
CA MET A 266 8.57 -4.76 -14.67
C MET A 266 9.09 -3.32 -14.78
N PRO A 267 9.35 -2.63 -13.63
CA PRO A 267 10.02 -1.33 -13.64
C PRO A 267 11.41 -1.46 -14.25
N TYR A 268 11.87 -0.42 -14.93
CA TYR A 268 13.18 -0.38 -15.59
C TYR A 268 13.40 -1.54 -16.59
N SER A 269 12.33 -1.91 -17.34
CA SER A 269 12.42 -2.78 -18.50
C SER A 269 12.25 -1.97 -19.78
N GLY A 270 12.72 -2.52 -20.91
CA GLY A 270 12.61 -1.89 -22.24
C GLY A 270 13.84 -1.12 -22.68
N GLY A 271 13.73 -0.33 -23.73
CA GLY A 271 14.88 0.31 -24.43
C GLY A 271 15.49 1.54 -23.74
N TYR A 272 14.83 2.10 -22.71
CA TYR A 272 15.22 3.36 -22.06
C TYR A 272 15.52 3.18 -20.58
N VAL A 273 16.20 2.09 -20.21
CA VAL A 273 16.50 1.76 -18.81
C VAL A 273 17.37 2.84 -18.15
N ALA A 274 18.45 3.23 -18.81
CA ALA A 274 19.39 4.23 -18.29
C ALA A 274 18.71 5.58 -18.04
N GLU A 275 17.96 6.08 -19.01
CA GLU A 275 17.26 7.37 -18.92
C GLU A 275 16.22 7.36 -17.80
N THR A 276 15.49 6.24 -17.65
CA THR A 276 14.49 6.08 -16.60
C THR A 276 15.14 6.11 -15.21
N ILE A 277 16.27 5.41 -15.04
CA ILE A 277 17.03 5.41 -13.79
C ILE A 277 17.60 6.80 -13.50
N ILE A 278 18.19 7.46 -14.50
CA ILE A 278 18.72 8.83 -14.37
C ILE A 278 17.62 9.79 -13.94
N HIS A 279 16.45 9.73 -14.59
CA HIS A 279 15.33 10.59 -14.25
C HIS A 279 14.86 10.38 -12.80
N GLU A 280 14.80 9.15 -12.37
CA GLU A 280 14.39 8.82 -11.01
C GLU A 280 15.42 9.26 -9.97
N LEU A 281 16.69 8.96 -10.18
CA LEU A 281 17.77 9.36 -9.25
C LEU A 281 17.84 10.88 -9.05
N ARG A 282 17.49 11.69 -10.05
CA ARG A 282 17.38 13.16 -9.92
C ARG A 282 16.35 13.58 -8.86
N THR A 283 15.39 12.73 -8.55
CA THR A 283 14.38 12.98 -7.50
C THR A 283 14.79 12.46 -6.13
N GLN A 284 15.99 11.88 -6.00
CA GLN A 284 16.52 11.26 -4.79
C GLN A 284 17.80 11.98 -4.29
N PRO A 285 17.69 13.16 -3.68
CA PRO A 285 18.86 13.99 -3.34
C PRO A 285 19.82 13.29 -2.38
N MET A 286 19.34 12.45 -1.46
CA MET A 286 20.20 11.69 -0.54
C MET A 286 21.11 10.72 -1.31
N ILE A 287 20.53 9.93 -2.23
CA ILE A 287 21.31 8.99 -3.05
C ILE A 287 22.27 9.75 -3.96
N LEU A 288 21.82 10.86 -4.57
CA LEU A 288 22.70 11.70 -5.40
C LEU A 288 23.93 12.18 -4.63
N SER A 289 23.77 12.66 -3.40
CA SER A 289 24.88 13.13 -2.57
C SER A 289 25.88 12.03 -2.20
N GLU A 290 25.45 10.78 -2.20
CA GLU A 290 26.31 9.61 -1.95
C GLU A 290 27.16 9.27 -3.16
N ILE A 291 26.63 9.39 -4.40
CA ILE A 291 27.23 8.88 -5.62
C ILE A 291 27.91 9.93 -6.51
N ILE A 292 27.54 11.22 -6.38
CA ILE A 292 28.09 12.32 -7.19
C ILE A 292 28.96 13.24 -6.32
N LEU A 293 30.04 13.80 -6.95
CA LEU A 293 30.94 14.78 -6.31
C LEU A 293 30.23 16.06 -5.96
#